data_8acdcdd6e6f02b4c25b8e570f63689e7
#
_entry.id   8acdcdd6e6f02b4c25b8e570f63689e7
#
_cell.length_a   1.000
_cell.length_b   1.000
_cell.length_c   1.000
_cell.angle_alpha   90.00
_cell.angle_beta   90.00
_cell.angle_gamma   90.00
#
_symmetry.space_group_name_H-M   'P 1'
#
loop_
_entity.id
_entity.type
_entity.pdbx_description
1 polymer ?
#
loop_
_entity_poly.entity_id
_entity_poly.type
_entity_poly.pdbx_seq_one_letter_code
_entity_poly.pdbx_strand_id
1 'polypeptide(L)'
;ISYLCKMKVREVITYKEYFDDFFKKQPQKVRDKIIKVLDIIEQIDRIPTTYLKYIEGTNGLFEVRVQLGNNIFRIFCFFDGNKLVVLLSGFQKKTQKTPESEIEKAVKLKNEYYASKP
;
A
#
# COMPACT_ATOMS: atom_id res chain seq x y z
N ILE A 1 7.43 27.55 9.40
CA ILE A 1 6.78 27.53 8.11
C ILE A 1 6.28 26.12 7.84
N SER A 2 5.00 26.01 7.50
CA SER A 2 4.33 24.71 7.45
C SER A 2 4.93 23.72 6.44
N TYR A 3 5.47 24.20 5.32
CA TYR A 3 6.02 23.28 4.33
C TYR A 3 7.25 22.52 4.82
N LEU A 4 7.94 23.05 5.81
CA LEU A 4 9.08 22.35 6.39
C LEU A 4 8.66 21.13 7.18
N CYS A 5 7.39 21.09 7.62
CA CYS A 5 6.87 19.95 8.35
C CYS A 5 6.48 18.78 7.45
N LYS A 6 6.58 18.99 6.14
CA LYS A 6 6.17 17.99 5.16
C LYS A 6 7.33 17.23 4.55
N MET A 7 8.45 17.17 5.23
CA MET A 7 9.59 16.39 4.75
C MET A 7 9.24 14.91 4.79
N LYS A 8 9.45 14.26 3.67
CA LYS A 8 9.16 12.83 3.56
C LYS A 8 10.29 12.00 4.13
N VAL A 9 9.94 10.99 4.90
CA VAL A 9 10.88 9.99 5.39
C VAL A 9 11.17 8.99 4.27
N ARG A 10 10.15 8.71 3.45
CA ARG A 10 10.24 7.78 2.34
C ARG A 10 9.29 8.21 1.23
N GLU A 11 9.42 7.60 0.09
CA GLU A 11 8.57 7.91 -1.05
C GLU A 11 7.70 6.71 -1.40
N VAL A 12 6.44 6.98 -1.77
CA VAL A 12 5.49 5.95 -2.23
C VAL A 12 5.37 6.08 -3.75
N ILE A 13 5.59 4.98 -4.45
CA ILE A 13 5.41 4.93 -5.91
C ILE A 13 4.49 3.75 -6.26
N THR A 14 4.05 3.71 -7.50
CA THR A 14 3.19 2.62 -7.98
C THR A 14 3.94 1.77 -8.98
N TYR A 15 3.58 0.48 -9.04
CA TYR A 15 4.10 -0.42 -10.05
C TYR A 15 3.04 -0.65 -11.10
N LYS A 16 3.32 -0.21 -12.33
CA LYS A 16 2.38 -0.28 -13.45
C LYS A 16 1.05 0.38 -13.08
N GLU A 17 -0.08 -0.21 -13.48
CA GLU A 17 -1.39 0.41 -13.32
C GLU A 17 -2.28 -0.27 -12.29
N TYR A 18 -1.75 -1.23 -11.56
CA TYR A 18 -2.57 -2.04 -10.64
C TYR A 18 -3.21 -1.20 -9.54
N PHE A 19 -2.42 -0.35 -8.90
CA PHE A 19 -2.96 0.53 -7.87
C PHE A 19 -3.92 1.55 -8.49
N ASP A 20 -3.54 2.16 -9.60
CA ASP A 20 -4.35 3.19 -10.24
C ASP A 20 -5.70 2.64 -10.66
N ASP A 21 -5.75 1.42 -11.20
CA ASP A 21 -7.00 0.78 -11.61
C ASP A 21 -7.93 0.56 -10.41
N PHE A 22 -7.36 0.14 -9.29
CA PHE A 22 -8.13 -0.01 -8.06
C PHE A 22 -8.61 1.36 -7.55
N PHE A 23 -7.70 2.32 -7.49
CA PHE A 23 -7.96 3.63 -6.90
C PHE A 23 -9.06 4.39 -7.63
N LYS A 24 -9.01 4.41 -8.96
CA LYS A 24 -9.96 5.21 -9.74
C LYS A 24 -11.38 4.68 -9.65
N LYS A 25 -11.56 3.42 -9.27
CA LYS A 25 -12.90 2.83 -9.11
C LYS A 25 -13.55 3.18 -7.78
N GLN A 26 -12.82 3.80 -6.87
CA GLN A 26 -13.32 4.07 -5.54
C GLN A 26 -14.06 5.40 -5.49
N PRO A 27 -15.09 5.50 -4.61
CA PRO A 27 -15.77 6.79 -4.38
C PRO A 27 -14.78 7.82 -3.83
N GLN A 28 -15.13 9.09 -3.98
CA GLN A 28 -14.25 10.19 -3.57
C GLN A 28 -13.81 10.08 -2.11
N LYS A 29 -14.73 9.73 -1.20
CA LYS A 29 -14.38 9.63 0.22
C LYS A 29 -13.35 8.56 0.49
N VAL A 30 -13.43 7.45 -0.23
CA VAL A 30 -12.45 6.36 -0.10
C VAL A 30 -11.11 6.79 -0.66
N ARG A 31 -11.11 7.43 -1.84
CA ARG A 31 -9.86 7.93 -2.43
C ARG A 31 -9.18 8.92 -1.49
N ASP A 32 -9.94 9.83 -0.89
CA ASP A 32 -9.38 10.80 0.06
C ASP A 32 -8.74 10.11 1.26
N LYS A 33 -9.38 9.06 1.76
CA LYS A 33 -8.85 8.30 2.90
C LYS A 33 -7.58 7.55 2.51
N ILE A 34 -7.55 6.96 1.33
CA ILE A 34 -6.36 6.27 0.83
C ILE A 34 -5.18 7.24 0.76
N ILE A 35 -5.40 8.42 0.18
CA ILE A 35 -4.35 9.42 0.07
C ILE A 35 -3.83 9.84 1.45
N LYS A 36 -4.73 10.02 2.40
CA LYS A 36 -4.35 10.37 3.76
C LYS A 36 -3.46 9.31 4.39
N VAL A 37 -3.79 8.04 4.22
CA VAL A 37 -2.98 6.94 4.76
C VAL A 37 -1.63 6.87 4.06
N LEU A 38 -1.60 7.06 2.75
CA LEU A 38 -0.33 7.07 2.02
C LEU A 38 0.57 8.23 2.46
N ASP A 39 -0.02 9.39 2.75
CA ASP A 39 0.74 10.51 3.30
C ASP A 39 1.36 10.17 4.65
N ILE A 40 0.61 9.48 5.50
CA ILE A 40 1.12 9.03 6.79
C ILE A 40 2.33 8.11 6.59
N ILE A 41 2.23 7.20 5.64
CA ILE A 41 3.34 6.27 5.34
C ILE A 41 4.59 7.03 4.88
N GLU A 42 4.41 8.09 4.11
CA GLU A 42 5.54 8.88 3.63
C GLU A 42 6.19 9.73 4.72
N GLN A 43 5.41 10.22 5.68
CA GLN A 43 5.88 11.24 6.62
C GLN A 43 6.26 10.73 8.00
N ILE A 44 5.73 9.59 8.42
CA ILE A 44 5.96 9.08 9.77
C ILE A 44 7.02 7.98 9.74
N ASP A 45 8.06 8.14 10.54
CA ASP A 45 9.18 7.19 10.57
C ASP A 45 8.72 5.79 10.97
N ARG A 46 8.03 5.69 12.10
CA ARG A 46 7.48 4.41 12.58
C ARG A 46 5.99 4.36 12.30
N ILE A 47 5.62 3.57 11.32
CA ILE A 47 4.23 3.49 10.87
C ILE A 47 3.46 2.50 11.77
N PRO A 48 2.37 2.94 12.42
CA PRO A 48 1.55 2.02 13.22
C PRO A 48 0.96 0.91 12.37
N THR A 49 0.77 -0.27 12.98
CA THR A 49 0.17 -1.41 12.29
C THR A 49 -1.28 -1.17 11.90
N THR A 50 -1.89 -0.11 12.42
CA THR A 50 -3.20 0.34 11.97
C THR A 50 -3.18 0.68 10.48
N TYR A 51 -2.04 1.16 9.98
CA TYR A 51 -1.92 1.62 8.59
C TYR A 51 -1.06 0.72 7.72
N LEU A 52 -0.10 -0.01 8.29
CA LEU A 52 0.82 -0.84 7.51
C LEU A 52 1.19 -2.07 8.32
N LYS A 53 0.97 -3.25 7.75
CA LYS A 53 1.24 -4.49 8.45
C LYS A 53 1.94 -5.48 7.54
N TYR A 54 2.97 -6.16 8.08
CA TYR A 54 3.66 -7.22 7.36
C TYR A 54 2.75 -8.44 7.21
N ILE A 55 2.81 -9.08 6.07
CA ILE A 55 2.06 -10.31 5.80
C ILE A 55 2.98 -11.50 6.03
N GLU A 56 2.67 -12.28 7.06
CA GLU A 56 3.48 -13.44 7.43
C GLU A 56 3.56 -14.45 6.29
N GLY A 57 4.73 -15.07 6.15
CA GLY A 57 4.94 -16.09 5.13
C GLY A 57 5.24 -15.54 3.76
N THR A 58 5.31 -14.22 3.62
CA THR A 58 5.68 -13.59 2.36
C THR A 58 7.06 -12.96 2.54
N ASN A 59 7.88 -13.00 1.56
CA ASN A 59 9.22 -12.45 1.65
C ASN A 59 9.19 -10.93 1.45
N GLY A 60 8.73 -10.20 2.47
CA GLY A 60 8.75 -8.74 2.44
C GLY A 60 7.50 -8.05 1.94
N LEU A 61 6.37 -8.76 1.83
CA LEU A 61 5.13 -8.14 1.39
C LEU A 61 4.38 -7.56 2.59
N PHE A 62 3.90 -6.32 2.44
CA PHE A 62 3.11 -5.62 3.45
C PHE A 62 1.75 -5.27 2.88
N GLU A 63 0.80 -4.98 3.76
CA GLU A 63 -0.50 -4.45 3.35
C GLU A 63 -0.70 -3.07 3.97
N VAL A 64 -1.06 -2.11 3.12
CA VAL A 64 -1.54 -0.81 3.56
C VAL A 64 -3.00 -1.00 3.96
N ARG A 65 -3.35 -0.53 5.14
CA ARG A 65 -4.66 -0.77 5.75
C ARG A 65 -5.47 0.51 5.76
N VAL A 66 -6.60 0.50 5.05
CA VAL A 66 -7.48 1.66 4.94
C VAL A 66 -8.88 1.23 5.37
N GLN A 67 -9.49 2.01 6.25
CA GLN A 67 -10.84 1.75 6.71
C GLN A 67 -11.65 3.04 6.70
N LEU A 68 -12.85 2.96 6.15
CA LEU A 68 -13.79 4.07 6.16
C LEU A 68 -15.15 3.51 6.56
N GLY A 69 -15.60 3.85 7.78
CA GLY A 69 -16.78 3.24 8.35
C GLY A 69 -16.58 1.73 8.49
N ASN A 70 -17.49 0.95 7.93
CA ASN A 70 -17.39 -0.51 7.95
C ASN A 70 -16.67 -1.08 6.73
N ASN A 71 -16.26 -0.23 5.81
CA ASN A 71 -15.60 -0.68 4.59
C ASN A 71 -14.10 -0.75 4.80
N ILE A 72 -13.52 -1.88 4.46
CA ILE A 72 -12.10 -2.16 4.68
C ILE A 72 -11.42 -2.40 3.35
N PHE A 73 -10.29 -1.71 3.15
CA PHE A 73 -9.51 -1.82 1.91
C PHE A 73 -8.09 -2.21 2.26
N ARG A 74 -7.46 -2.96 1.38
CA ARG A 74 -6.05 -3.36 1.52
C ARG A 74 -5.33 -3.05 0.21
N ILE A 75 -4.12 -2.54 0.34
CA ILE A 75 -3.26 -2.28 -0.81
C ILE A 75 -1.93 -2.96 -0.52
N PHE A 76 -1.53 -3.88 -1.38
CA PHE A 76 -0.27 -4.58 -1.18
C PHE A 76 0.88 -3.68 -1.57
N CYS A 77 1.98 -3.79 -0.84
CA CYS A 77 3.17 -3.01 -1.11
C CYS A 77 4.39 -3.73 -0.58
N PHE A 78 5.56 -3.24 -0.95
CA PHE A 78 6.82 -3.72 -0.39
C PHE A 78 7.82 -2.57 -0.38
N PHE A 79 8.88 -2.75 0.39
CA PHE A 79 9.93 -1.74 0.47
C PHE A 79 11.06 -2.10 -0.49
N ASP A 80 11.41 -1.18 -1.36
CA ASP A 80 12.59 -1.31 -2.19
C ASP A 80 13.66 -0.42 -1.55
N GLY A 81 14.50 -1.04 -0.72
CA GLY A 81 15.37 -0.29 0.17
C GLY A 81 14.57 0.28 1.34
N ASN A 82 15.14 1.22 2.07
CA ASN A 82 14.46 1.81 3.23
C ASN A 82 13.59 3.01 2.91
N LYS A 83 13.73 3.58 1.72
CA LYS A 83 13.12 4.88 1.43
C LYS A 83 12.08 4.84 0.33
N LEU A 84 11.82 3.67 -0.23
CA LEU A 84 10.91 3.53 -1.34
C LEU A 84 9.87 2.46 -1.03
N VAL A 85 8.60 2.85 -1.07
CA VAL A 85 7.47 1.92 -0.92
C VAL A 85 6.79 1.79 -2.27
N VAL A 86 6.71 0.56 -2.78
CA VAL A 86 6.13 0.29 -4.09
C VAL A 86 4.75 -0.32 -3.91
N LEU A 87 3.72 0.38 -4.40
CA LEU A 87 2.34 -0.08 -4.32
C LEU A 87 2.04 -1.06 -5.46
N LEU A 88 1.36 -2.12 -5.12
CA LEU A 88 0.93 -3.15 -6.07
C LEU A 88 -0.58 -3.06 -6.25
N SER A 89 -1.29 -4.19 -6.14
CA SER A 89 -2.74 -4.21 -6.32
C SER A 89 -3.47 -3.88 -5.02
N GLY A 90 -4.71 -3.38 -5.17
CA GLY A 90 -5.57 -3.13 -4.02
C GLY A 90 -6.91 -3.82 -4.19
N PHE A 91 -7.65 -3.98 -3.09
CA PHE A 91 -8.96 -4.60 -3.13
C PHE A 91 -9.77 -4.21 -1.89
N GLN A 92 -11.08 -4.38 -1.96
CA GLN A 92 -11.96 -4.21 -0.82
C GLN A 92 -12.09 -5.53 -0.09
N LYS A 93 -11.77 -5.54 1.19
CA LYS A 93 -11.80 -6.77 1.99
C LYS A 93 -13.23 -7.07 2.42
N LYS A 94 -13.70 -8.26 2.07
CA LYS A 94 -15.07 -8.69 2.37
C LYS A 94 -15.13 -9.90 3.29
N THR A 95 -13.97 -10.42 3.70
CA THR A 95 -13.87 -11.60 4.58
C THR A 95 -12.91 -11.28 5.72
N GLN A 96 -12.91 -12.12 6.75
CA GLN A 96 -12.02 -11.97 7.89
C GLN A 96 -10.55 -12.03 7.50
N LYS A 97 -10.22 -12.96 6.62
CA LYS A 97 -8.85 -13.15 6.16
C LYS A 97 -8.64 -12.49 4.81
N THR A 98 -7.42 -12.03 4.57
CA THR A 98 -7.01 -11.60 3.24
C THR A 98 -6.98 -12.86 2.35
N PRO A 99 -7.69 -12.84 1.20
CA PRO A 99 -7.70 -14.02 0.33
C PRO A 99 -6.30 -14.40 -0.18
N GLU A 100 -6.00 -15.69 -0.14
CA GLU A 100 -4.73 -16.22 -0.61
C GLU A 100 -4.45 -15.84 -2.06
N SER A 101 -5.48 -15.85 -2.91
CA SER A 101 -5.31 -15.48 -4.31
C SER A 101 -4.81 -14.06 -4.49
N GLU A 102 -5.24 -13.12 -3.63
CA GLU A 102 -4.78 -11.75 -3.70
C GLU A 102 -3.32 -11.65 -3.26
N ILE A 103 -2.95 -12.40 -2.23
CA ILE A 103 -1.58 -12.44 -1.76
C ILE A 103 -0.65 -13.01 -2.83
N GLU A 104 -1.06 -14.12 -3.45
CA GLU A 104 -0.27 -14.77 -4.52
C GLU A 104 -0.06 -13.84 -5.70
N LYS A 105 -1.10 -13.10 -6.08
CA LYS A 105 -1.00 -12.12 -7.14
C LYS A 105 0.02 -11.04 -6.79
N ALA A 106 -0.03 -10.53 -5.57
CA ALA A 106 0.89 -9.48 -5.13
C ALA A 106 2.33 -9.97 -5.08
N VAL A 107 2.55 -11.20 -4.60
CA VAL A 107 3.89 -11.79 -4.58
C VAL A 107 4.44 -11.90 -6.00
N LYS A 108 3.60 -12.33 -6.94
CA LYS A 108 4.00 -12.43 -8.34
C LYS A 108 4.39 -11.07 -8.91
N LEU A 109 3.61 -10.04 -8.61
CA LEU A 109 3.90 -8.68 -9.08
C LEU A 109 5.20 -8.15 -8.48
N LYS A 110 5.46 -8.43 -7.22
CA LYS A 110 6.70 -8.04 -6.56
C LYS A 110 7.90 -8.69 -7.25
N ASN A 111 7.80 -10.00 -7.52
CA ASN A 111 8.87 -10.72 -8.20
C ASN A 111 9.10 -10.17 -9.61
N GLU A 112 8.02 -9.84 -10.30
CA GLU A 112 8.08 -9.24 -11.62
C GLU A 112 8.80 -7.88 -11.59
N TYR A 113 8.51 -7.08 -10.57
CA TYR A 113 9.17 -5.78 -10.38
C TYR A 113 10.68 -5.95 -10.30
N TYR A 114 11.14 -6.86 -9.44
CA TYR A 114 12.57 -7.07 -9.27
C TYR A 114 13.22 -7.67 -10.50
N ALA A 115 12.52 -8.56 -11.22
CA ALA A 115 13.06 -9.16 -12.44
C ALA A 115 13.25 -8.13 -13.54
N SER A 116 12.46 -7.06 -13.55
CA SER A 116 12.54 -6.03 -14.59
C SER A 116 13.54 -4.92 -14.26
N LYS A 117 14.12 -4.91 -13.08
CA LYS A 117 15.12 -3.90 -12.71
C LYS A 117 16.44 -4.18 -13.41
N PRO A 118 17.12 -3.13 -13.87
CA PRO A 118 18.46 -3.30 -14.47
C PRO A 118 19.50 -3.65 -13.42
#